data_fa6045334758a75ba4f06d58c9d6c17f
#
_entry.id   fa6045334758a75ba4f06d58c9d6c17f
#
_cell.length_a   1.000
_cell.length_b   1.000
_cell.length_c   1.000
_cell.angle_alpha   90.00
_cell.angle_beta   90.00
_cell.angle_gamma   90.00
#
_symmetry.space_group_name_H-M   'P 1'
#
loop_
_entity.id
_entity.type
_entity.pdbx_description
1 polymer ?
#
loop_
_entity_poly.entity_id
_entity_poly.type
_entity_poly.pdbx_seq_one_letter_code
_entity_poly.pdbx_strand_id
1 'polypeptide(L)'
;MDSILEYLTKYGLIENTQTIENNSLHCAIPERLIDEFDAARQHRETLPCAAVIAELPGIQYHGYLSRLLTERIEDKGKIIERIFTQCGQRWDDTLLKVAIRSFGFGIQSQLFDEWASILNTQALGKHKDNPLQIEAIFFGQAGLLDDGSIPYYYRDNAAKSSYYNELKREYRFLSNKFGLKSMDYRMWNGSNSTPHLRIARIAALYRLERLTISSITSANTLTDVYRLFNHSLDGYWQNHTCFGGTETTGNGCMRQKQVDVIIINSIVPMLYIYGKHRKEERFCGMAEDLLHQIEPEENGIIKRWREQGVKAECAADTQALLQLSRSYCKGKNCIGCPFAFHYIKKSLEEK
;
A
#
# COMPACT_ATOMS: atom_id res chain seq x y z
N MET A 1 26.10 -5.36 -4.24
CA MET A 1 27.25 -5.72 -3.38
C MET A 1 28.51 -5.81 -4.21
N ASP A 2 28.50 -6.50 -5.32
CA ASP A 2 29.68 -6.77 -6.15
C ASP A 2 30.40 -5.50 -6.65
N SER A 3 29.66 -4.46 -7.06
CA SER A 3 30.27 -3.21 -7.57
C SER A 3 31.01 -2.38 -6.50
N ILE A 4 30.56 -2.38 -5.26
CA ILE A 4 31.26 -1.70 -4.15
C ILE A 4 32.50 -2.47 -3.75
N LEU A 5 32.42 -3.80 -3.65
CA LEU A 5 33.52 -4.66 -3.35
C LEU A 5 34.57 -4.62 -4.46
N GLU A 6 34.17 -4.65 -5.72
CA GLU A 6 35.05 -4.56 -6.88
C GLU A 6 35.77 -3.20 -6.93
N TYR A 7 35.09 -2.11 -6.60
CA TYR A 7 35.68 -0.77 -6.50
C TYR A 7 36.67 -0.68 -5.35
N LEU A 8 36.32 -1.14 -4.14
CA LEU A 8 37.17 -1.11 -2.97
C LEU A 8 38.45 -1.96 -3.19
N THR A 9 38.34 -3.10 -3.88
CA THR A 9 39.47 -3.95 -4.27
C THR A 9 40.36 -3.27 -5.31
N LYS A 10 39.73 -2.64 -6.35
CA LYS A 10 40.47 -1.95 -7.44
C LYS A 10 41.31 -0.78 -6.95
N TYR A 11 40.89 -0.09 -5.89
CA TYR A 11 41.61 1.06 -5.32
C TYR A 11 42.42 0.70 -4.08
N GLY A 12 42.65 -0.61 -3.81
CA GLY A 12 43.48 -1.06 -2.70
C GLY A 12 42.93 -0.76 -1.31
N LEU A 13 41.61 -0.49 -1.22
CA LEU A 13 40.92 -0.20 0.03
C LEU A 13 40.53 -1.49 0.78
N ILE A 14 40.61 -2.64 0.13
CA ILE A 14 40.48 -3.99 0.70
C ILE A 14 41.47 -4.93 0.05
N GLU A 15 42.21 -5.72 0.85
CA GLU A 15 43.30 -6.55 0.37
C GLU A 15 42.91 -7.89 -0.25
N ASN A 16 41.70 -8.39 -0.14
CA ASN A 16 41.22 -9.58 -0.89
C ASN A 16 39.73 -9.91 -0.64
N THR A 17 39.05 -10.38 -1.68
CA THR A 17 37.66 -10.82 -1.62
C THR A 17 37.41 -12.16 -0.91
N GLN A 18 38.49 -12.91 -0.56
CA GLN A 18 38.37 -14.22 0.08
C GLN A 18 38.15 -14.22 1.61
N THR A 19 38.20 -13.05 2.26
CA THR A 19 38.09 -12.93 3.73
C THR A 19 36.68 -12.58 4.21
N ILE A 20 35.64 -12.67 3.37
CA ILE A 20 34.30 -12.16 3.64
C ILE A 20 33.37 -13.24 4.27
N GLU A 21 33.88 -14.40 4.67
CA GLU A 21 33.01 -15.45 5.22
C GLU A 21 32.53 -15.24 6.67
N ASN A 22 33.05 -14.29 7.42
CA ASN A 22 32.59 -14.07 8.80
C ASN A 22 32.60 -12.58 9.19
N ASN A 23 31.48 -11.91 9.09
CA ASN A 23 31.07 -10.67 9.83
C ASN A 23 32.14 -9.57 10.09
N SER A 24 33.26 -9.54 9.42
CA SER A 24 34.40 -8.65 9.66
C SER A 24 34.62 -7.59 8.56
N LEU A 25 33.55 -7.13 7.91
CA LEU A 25 33.61 -5.95 7.00
C LEU A 25 34.06 -4.66 7.72
N HIS A 26 34.06 -4.65 9.05
CA HIS A 26 34.56 -3.52 9.84
C HIS A 26 36.04 -3.21 9.68
N CYS A 27 36.89 -4.17 9.28
CA CYS A 27 38.34 -3.97 9.18
C CYS A 27 38.85 -3.43 7.85
N ALA A 28 37.97 -3.34 6.83
CA ALA A 28 38.36 -2.98 5.46
C ALA A 28 37.89 -1.61 5.00
N ILE A 29 37.04 -0.93 5.78
CA ILE A 29 36.57 0.43 5.47
C ILE A 29 37.45 1.39 6.27
N PRO A 30 38.13 2.39 5.63
CA PRO A 30 38.89 3.41 6.35
C PRO A 30 38.05 4.04 7.47
N GLU A 31 38.60 4.12 8.70
CA GLU A 31 37.93 4.72 9.87
C GLU A 31 37.29 6.07 9.56
N ARG A 32 37.94 6.87 8.75
CA ARG A 32 37.48 8.17 8.29
C ARG A 32 36.14 8.09 7.52
N LEU A 33 35.92 7.07 6.68
CA LEU A 33 34.64 6.87 5.99
C LEU A 33 33.55 6.43 6.98
N ILE A 34 33.92 5.69 8.00
CA ILE A 34 33.01 5.33 9.10
C ILE A 34 32.60 6.59 9.86
N ASP A 35 33.56 7.46 10.18
CA ASP A 35 33.31 8.74 10.87
C ASP A 35 32.46 9.71 10.03
N GLU A 36 32.67 9.79 8.72
CA GLU A 36 31.85 10.59 7.80
C GLU A 36 30.44 10.05 7.68
N PHE A 37 30.28 8.72 7.61
CA PHE A 37 28.97 8.07 7.66
C PHE A 37 28.27 8.28 9.01
N ASP A 38 29.01 8.24 10.12
CA ASP A 38 28.45 8.44 11.45
C ASP A 38 28.11 9.91 11.71
N ALA A 39 28.92 10.87 11.22
CA ALA A 39 28.58 12.29 11.21
C ALA A 39 27.32 12.59 10.38
N ALA A 40 27.21 12.02 9.20
CA ALA A 40 26.03 12.11 8.36
C ALA A 40 24.79 11.43 9.03
N ARG A 41 25.00 10.43 9.87
CA ARG A 41 23.96 9.77 10.69
C ARG A 41 23.42 10.67 11.79
N GLN A 42 24.21 11.56 12.33
CA GLN A 42 23.80 12.46 13.43
C GLN A 42 22.91 13.60 12.95
N HIS A 43 23.04 14.03 11.69
CA HIS A 43 22.18 15.03 11.07
C HIS A 43 20.83 14.39 10.67
N ARG A 44 19.84 14.46 11.57
CA ARG A 44 18.49 13.90 11.36
C ARG A 44 17.73 14.54 10.20
N GLU A 45 18.12 15.71 9.74
CA GLU A 45 17.38 16.52 8.78
C GLU A 45 17.89 16.40 7.34
N THR A 46 19.15 16.04 7.14
CA THR A 46 19.76 15.90 5.81
C THR A 46 19.93 14.45 5.42
N LEU A 47 19.67 14.14 4.14
CA LEU A 47 20.02 12.87 3.52
C LEU A 47 21.37 13.06 2.82
N PRO A 48 22.49 12.60 3.39
CA PRO A 48 23.83 12.98 2.96
C PRO A 48 24.13 12.64 1.49
N CYS A 49 23.47 11.60 0.96
CA CYS A 49 23.62 11.19 -0.44
C CYS A 49 22.67 11.93 -1.41
N ALA A 50 21.76 12.81 -0.94
CA ALA A 50 20.76 13.42 -1.79
C ALA A 50 21.37 14.31 -2.90
N ALA A 51 22.39 15.10 -2.57
CA ALA A 51 23.09 15.93 -3.56
C ALA A 51 23.73 15.07 -4.65
N VAL A 52 24.38 13.98 -4.26
CA VAL A 52 25.01 13.05 -5.21
C VAL A 52 23.94 12.37 -6.10
N ILE A 53 22.80 11.98 -5.51
CA ILE A 53 21.69 11.37 -6.26
C ILE A 53 21.12 12.39 -7.27
N ALA A 54 20.96 13.65 -6.88
CA ALA A 54 20.44 14.71 -7.74
C ALA A 54 21.36 15.03 -8.94
N GLU A 55 22.64 14.81 -8.82
CA GLU A 55 23.67 15.05 -9.85
C GLU A 55 23.92 13.84 -10.77
N LEU A 56 23.34 12.66 -10.48
CA LEU A 56 23.56 11.47 -11.28
C LEU A 56 23.05 11.65 -12.72
N PRO A 57 23.78 11.09 -13.71
CA PRO A 57 23.28 11.01 -15.08
C PRO A 57 21.94 10.29 -15.14
N GLY A 58 20.98 10.80 -15.93
CA GLY A 58 19.60 10.27 -15.98
C GLY A 58 19.52 8.76 -16.17
N ILE A 59 20.35 8.17 -17.05
CA ILE A 59 20.35 6.72 -17.29
C ILE A 59 20.70 5.94 -16.01
N GLN A 60 21.68 6.39 -15.25
CA GLN A 60 22.08 5.73 -14.01
C GLN A 60 21.02 5.91 -12.91
N TYR A 61 20.50 7.13 -12.78
CA TYR A 61 19.44 7.45 -11.83
C TYR A 61 18.22 6.57 -12.05
N HIS A 62 17.68 6.52 -13.27
CA HIS A 62 16.51 5.70 -13.60
C HIS A 62 16.80 4.20 -13.47
N GLY A 63 18.01 3.73 -13.78
CA GLY A 63 18.40 2.34 -13.58
C GLY A 63 18.35 1.93 -12.09
N TYR A 64 18.80 2.79 -11.18
CA TYR A 64 18.69 2.55 -9.74
C TYR A 64 17.26 2.63 -9.24
N LEU A 65 16.46 3.59 -9.74
CA LEU A 65 15.05 3.69 -9.38
C LEU A 65 14.27 2.45 -9.82
N SER A 66 14.50 1.94 -11.04
CA SER A 66 13.85 0.74 -11.55
C SER A 66 14.14 -0.49 -10.65
N ARG A 67 15.40 -0.67 -10.25
CA ARG A 67 15.77 -1.73 -9.31
C ARG A 67 15.04 -1.59 -7.97
N LEU A 68 15.04 -0.40 -7.38
CA LEU A 68 14.36 -0.13 -6.11
C LEU A 68 12.84 -0.30 -6.23
N LEU A 69 12.26 0.05 -7.38
CA LEU A 69 10.84 -0.17 -7.67
C LEU A 69 10.50 -1.66 -7.67
N THR A 70 11.31 -2.47 -8.36
CA THR A 70 11.13 -3.93 -8.37
C THR A 70 11.19 -4.50 -6.95
N GLU A 71 12.22 -4.12 -6.17
CA GLU A 71 12.32 -4.51 -4.75
C GLU A 71 11.07 -4.10 -3.95
N ARG A 72 10.54 -2.91 -4.23
CA ARG A 72 9.33 -2.40 -3.57
C ARG A 72 8.09 -3.21 -3.88
N ILE A 73 7.90 -3.56 -5.14
CA ILE A 73 6.76 -4.38 -5.58
C ILE A 73 6.88 -5.80 -5.00
N GLU A 74 8.08 -6.38 -5.00
CA GLU A 74 8.34 -7.69 -4.43
C GLU A 74 8.10 -7.73 -2.90
N ASP A 75 8.51 -6.69 -2.16
CA ASP A 75 8.23 -6.60 -0.72
C ASP A 75 6.72 -6.52 -0.42
N LYS A 76 5.96 -5.79 -1.24
CA LYS A 76 4.49 -5.81 -1.19
C LYS A 76 3.95 -7.20 -1.58
N GLY A 77 4.58 -7.84 -2.55
CA GLY A 77 4.25 -9.16 -3.03
C GLY A 77 4.31 -10.24 -1.94
N LYS A 78 5.30 -10.19 -1.06
CA LYS A 78 5.42 -11.11 0.10
C LYS A 78 4.19 -11.09 1.01
N ILE A 79 3.55 -9.93 1.14
CA ILE A 79 2.30 -9.78 1.90
C ILE A 79 1.15 -10.45 1.13
N ILE A 80 1.07 -10.20 -0.17
CA ILE A 80 0.05 -10.78 -1.05
C ILE A 80 0.13 -12.30 -1.05
N GLU A 81 1.32 -12.88 -1.18
CA GLU A 81 1.55 -14.33 -1.12
C GLU A 81 1.03 -14.97 0.16
N ARG A 82 1.25 -14.31 1.30
CA ARG A 82 0.73 -14.76 2.58
C ARG A 82 -0.80 -14.74 2.59
N ILE A 83 -1.42 -13.66 2.12
CA ILE A 83 -2.88 -13.54 2.04
C ILE A 83 -3.44 -14.57 1.05
N PHE A 84 -2.77 -14.79 -0.09
CA PHE A 84 -3.15 -15.78 -1.10
C PHE A 84 -3.21 -17.19 -0.51
N THR A 85 -2.18 -17.57 0.25
CA THR A 85 -2.16 -18.85 0.97
C THR A 85 -3.31 -18.94 1.98
N GLN A 86 -3.55 -17.89 2.76
CA GLN A 86 -4.64 -17.84 3.74
C GLN A 86 -6.03 -17.90 3.08
N CYS A 87 -6.17 -17.38 1.86
CA CYS A 87 -7.40 -17.44 1.08
C CYS A 87 -7.59 -18.78 0.34
N GLY A 88 -6.74 -19.78 0.60
CA GLY A 88 -6.80 -21.08 -0.11
C GLY A 88 -6.53 -20.92 -1.61
N GLN A 89 -5.57 -20.10 -1.96
CA GLN A 89 -5.13 -19.82 -3.33
C GLN A 89 -6.22 -19.24 -4.26
N ARG A 90 -7.17 -18.49 -3.68
CA ARG A 90 -8.23 -17.83 -4.44
C ARG A 90 -7.85 -16.36 -4.68
N TRP A 91 -7.63 -16.02 -5.96
CA TRP A 91 -7.15 -14.71 -6.36
C TRP A 91 -8.15 -13.58 -6.08
N ASP A 92 -9.45 -13.79 -6.31
CA ASP A 92 -10.48 -12.77 -6.08
C ASP A 92 -10.60 -12.44 -4.59
N ASP A 93 -10.58 -13.45 -3.71
CA ASP A 93 -10.57 -13.25 -2.27
C ASP A 93 -9.31 -12.52 -1.80
N THR A 94 -8.17 -12.84 -2.41
CA THR A 94 -6.89 -12.18 -2.12
C THR A 94 -6.94 -10.72 -2.53
N LEU A 95 -7.38 -10.43 -3.75
CA LEU A 95 -7.51 -9.07 -4.26
C LEU A 95 -8.45 -8.23 -3.36
N LEU A 96 -9.60 -8.80 -2.98
CA LEU A 96 -10.53 -8.13 -2.08
C LEU A 96 -9.84 -7.74 -0.75
N LYS A 97 -9.14 -8.67 -0.10
CA LYS A 97 -8.46 -8.40 1.18
C LYS A 97 -7.33 -7.39 1.05
N VAL A 98 -6.54 -7.48 -0.01
CA VAL A 98 -5.46 -6.53 -0.31
C VAL A 98 -6.02 -5.14 -0.62
N ALA A 99 -7.11 -5.05 -1.38
CA ALA A 99 -7.78 -3.79 -1.67
C ALA A 99 -8.34 -3.14 -0.39
N ILE A 100 -9.01 -3.89 0.47
CA ILE A 100 -9.56 -3.41 1.74
C ILE A 100 -8.51 -2.66 2.54
N ARG A 101 -7.31 -3.21 2.70
CA ARG A 101 -6.20 -2.56 3.41
C ARG A 101 -5.90 -1.16 2.87
N SER A 102 -5.92 -0.99 1.55
CA SER A 102 -5.61 0.29 0.91
C SER A 102 -6.67 1.36 1.13
N PHE A 103 -7.93 0.98 1.38
CA PHE A 103 -9.00 1.89 1.79
C PHE A 103 -8.77 2.52 3.19
N GLY A 104 -7.80 2.04 3.96
CA GLY A 104 -7.34 2.68 5.18
C GLY A 104 -6.56 3.98 4.95
N PHE A 105 -6.12 4.25 3.72
CA PHE A 105 -5.39 5.46 3.30
C PHE A 105 -4.24 5.84 4.24
N GLY A 106 -3.44 4.86 4.63
CA GLY A 106 -2.27 4.99 5.49
C GLY A 106 -2.59 5.00 6.99
N ILE A 107 -3.34 5.96 7.49
CA ILE A 107 -3.61 6.13 8.93
C ILE A 107 -4.39 4.95 9.53
N GLN A 108 -5.39 4.44 8.82
CA GLN A 108 -6.22 3.34 9.27
C GLN A 108 -5.92 2.01 8.56
N SER A 109 -4.82 1.92 7.81
CA SER A 109 -4.50 0.71 7.03
C SER A 109 -4.40 -0.54 7.90
N GLN A 110 -3.89 -0.43 9.13
CA GLN A 110 -3.81 -1.55 10.06
C GLN A 110 -5.20 -2.04 10.49
N LEU A 111 -6.13 -1.12 10.80
CA LEU A 111 -7.50 -1.48 11.18
C LEU A 111 -8.26 -2.16 10.04
N PHE A 112 -8.08 -1.63 8.82
CA PHE A 112 -8.67 -2.25 7.63
C PHE A 112 -8.04 -3.63 7.33
N ASP A 113 -6.76 -3.83 7.61
CA ASP A 113 -6.06 -5.11 7.48
C ASP A 113 -6.59 -6.14 8.51
N GLU A 114 -6.76 -5.73 9.77
CA GLU A 114 -7.36 -6.55 10.83
C GLU A 114 -8.80 -6.95 10.46
N TRP A 115 -9.61 -6.00 9.99
CA TRP A 115 -10.95 -6.30 9.50
C TRP A 115 -10.93 -7.25 8.30
N ALA A 116 -10.06 -7.02 7.30
CA ALA A 116 -9.91 -7.90 6.15
C ALA A 116 -9.54 -9.34 6.56
N SER A 117 -8.74 -9.49 7.63
CA SER A 117 -8.29 -10.80 8.11
C SER A 117 -9.44 -11.68 8.57
N ILE A 118 -10.45 -11.11 9.23
CA ILE A 118 -11.62 -11.83 9.75
C ILE A 118 -12.77 -11.91 8.76
N LEU A 119 -12.71 -11.15 7.65
CA LEU A 119 -13.77 -11.10 6.66
C LEU A 119 -13.99 -12.48 6.01
N ASN A 120 -15.21 -12.99 6.11
CA ASN A 120 -15.58 -14.31 5.57
C ASN A 120 -15.98 -14.19 4.09
N THR A 121 -15.03 -14.36 3.19
CA THR A 121 -15.24 -14.29 1.75
C THR A 121 -16.15 -15.40 1.21
N GLN A 122 -16.21 -16.55 1.88
CA GLN A 122 -17.12 -17.64 1.48
C GLN A 122 -18.59 -17.27 1.75
N ALA A 123 -18.86 -16.62 2.89
CA ALA A 123 -20.20 -16.12 3.19
C ALA A 123 -20.60 -15.03 2.18
N LEU A 124 -19.70 -14.11 1.84
CA LEU A 124 -19.94 -13.11 0.80
C LEU A 124 -20.28 -13.74 -0.55
N GLY A 125 -19.48 -14.73 -0.99
CA GLY A 125 -19.71 -15.42 -2.27
C GLY A 125 -21.07 -16.14 -2.34
N LYS A 126 -21.55 -16.72 -1.22
CA LYS A 126 -22.86 -17.40 -1.16
C LYS A 126 -24.06 -16.44 -1.19
N HIS A 127 -23.82 -15.17 -0.91
CA HIS A 127 -24.88 -14.15 -0.83
C HIS A 127 -24.68 -13.01 -1.84
N LYS A 128 -23.91 -13.28 -2.90
CA LYS A 128 -23.50 -12.29 -3.91
C LYS A 128 -24.67 -11.57 -4.58
N ASP A 129 -25.78 -12.26 -4.76
CA ASP A 129 -26.98 -11.72 -5.41
C ASP A 129 -27.88 -10.89 -4.49
N ASN A 130 -27.51 -10.77 -3.21
CA ASN A 130 -28.29 -10.00 -2.24
C ASN A 130 -27.47 -8.81 -1.68
N PRO A 131 -27.68 -7.60 -2.19
CA PRO A 131 -26.93 -6.41 -1.77
C PRO A 131 -26.99 -6.14 -0.26
N LEU A 132 -28.17 -6.32 0.35
CA LEU A 132 -28.36 -6.08 1.78
C LEU A 132 -27.54 -7.07 2.63
N GLN A 133 -27.47 -8.34 2.22
CA GLN A 133 -26.70 -9.34 2.93
C GLN A 133 -25.19 -9.15 2.77
N ILE A 134 -24.73 -8.69 1.59
CA ILE A 134 -23.33 -8.28 1.38
C ILE A 134 -22.99 -7.16 2.36
N GLU A 135 -23.77 -6.08 2.38
CA GLU A 135 -23.54 -4.94 3.27
C GLU A 135 -23.61 -5.35 4.74
N ALA A 136 -24.57 -6.21 5.11
CA ALA A 136 -24.69 -6.74 6.46
C ALA A 136 -23.41 -7.48 6.90
N ILE A 137 -22.79 -8.30 6.03
CA ILE A 137 -21.53 -8.98 6.33
C ILE A 137 -20.39 -7.96 6.48
N PHE A 138 -20.27 -7.00 5.56
CA PHE A 138 -19.19 -6.01 5.61
C PHE A 138 -19.28 -5.14 6.88
N PHE A 139 -20.42 -4.52 7.14
CA PHE A 139 -20.61 -3.67 8.33
C PHE A 139 -20.62 -4.46 9.62
N GLY A 140 -21.23 -5.64 9.62
CA GLY A 140 -21.32 -6.48 10.81
C GLY A 140 -19.97 -7.00 11.26
N GLN A 141 -19.15 -7.54 10.35
CA GLN A 141 -17.80 -7.99 10.70
C GLN A 141 -16.86 -6.81 11.03
N ALA A 142 -17.13 -5.60 10.53
CA ALA A 142 -16.45 -4.40 10.99
C ALA A 142 -16.88 -3.93 12.39
N GLY A 143 -17.91 -4.57 13.00
CA GLY A 143 -18.45 -4.18 14.32
C GLY A 143 -19.32 -2.93 14.29
N LEU A 144 -19.66 -2.41 13.11
CA LEU A 144 -20.38 -1.14 12.96
C LEU A 144 -21.91 -1.27 13.05
N LEU A 145 -22.43 -2.50 13.21
CA LEU A 145 -23.83 -2.76 13.50
C LEU A 145 -24.11 -2.91 15.00
N ASP A 146 -23.11 -2.68 15.85
CA ASP A 146 -23.29 -2.50 17.29
C ASP A 146 -23.79 -1.09 17.56
N ASP A 147 -24.82 -0.93 18.43
CA ASP A 147 -25.39 0.37 18.76
C ASP A 147 -24.38 1.31 19.44
N GLY A 148 -23.37 0.74 20.11
CA GLY A 148 -22.27 1.47 20.69
C GLY A 148 -21.35 2.13 19.66
N SER A 149 -21.33 1.65 18.41
CA SER A 149 -20.55 2.23 17.32
C SER A 149 -21.09 3.58 16.84
N ILE A 150 -22.37 3.87 17.15
CA ILE A 150 -23.06 5.07 16.69
C ILE A 150 -22.84 6.19 17.72
N PRO A 151 -22.40 7.39 17.27
CA PRO A 151 -22.33 8.55 18.12
C PRO A 151 -23.64 8.82 18.84
N TYR A 152 -23.59 9.16 20.12
CA TYR A 152 -24.77 9.31 20.98
C TYR A 152 -25.88 10.15 20.34
N TYR A 153 -25.51 11.26 19.72
CA TYR A 153 -26.46 12.20 19.08
C TYR A 153 -27.09 11.68 17.78
N TYR A 154 -26.66 10.55 17.25
CA TYR A 154 -27.23 9.90 16.05
C TYR A 154 -28.00 8.61 16.35
N ARG A 155 -28.00 8.13 17.59
CA ARG A 155 -28.58 6.83 17.96
C ARG A 155 -30.08 6.76 17.70
N ASP A 156 -30.80 7.81 18.05
CA ASP A 156 -32.27 7.85 17.82
C ASP A 156 -32.63 7.81 16.35
N ASN A 157 -31.85 8.49 15.50
CA ASN A 157 -32.07 8.47 14.06
C ASN A 157 -31.72 7.09 13.47
N ALA A 158 -30.63 6.49 13.91
CA ALA A 158 -30.25 5.15 13.48
C ALA A 158 -31.30 4.12 13.89
N ALA A 159 -31.81 4.17 15.12
CA ALA A 159 -32.83 3.27 15.61
C ALA A 159 -34.15 3.37 14.81
N LYS A 160 -34.47 4.54 14.23
CA LYS A 160 -35.62 4.75 13.35
C LYS A 160 -35.36 4.35 11.89
N SER A 161 -34.11 4.14 11.50
CA SER A 161 -33.74 3.76 10.13
C SER A 161 -34.11 2.30 9.83
N SER A 162 -35.04 2.09 8.87
CA SER A 162 -35.36 0.74 8.39
C SER A 162 -34.13 0.02 7.86
N TYR A 163 -33.33 0.70 7.07
CA TYR A 163 -32.10 0.16 6.50
C TYR A 163 -31.12 -0.35 7.57
N TYR A 164 -30.83 0.44 8.62
CA TYR A 164 -29.93 0.02 9.69
C TYR A 164 -30.49 -1.21 10.44
N ASN A 165 -31.79 -1.20 10.73
CA ASN A 165 -32.44 -2.31 11.43
C ASN A 165 -32.47 -3.58 10.58
N GLU A 166 -32.64 -3.48 9.27
CA GLU A 166 -32.58 -4.60 8.34
C GLU A 166 -31.17 -5.18 8.26
N LEU A 167 -30.13 -4.34 8.18
CA LEU A 167 -28.73 -4.81 8.22
C LEU A 167 -28.43 -5.58 9.51
N LYS A 168 -28.89 -5.09 10.67
CA LYS A 168 -28.72 -5.78 11.96
C LYS A 168 -29.40 -7.15 11.98
N ARG A 169 -30.62 -7.22 11.45
CA ARG A 169 -31.37 -8.49 11.37
C ARG A 169 -30.67 -9.50 10.45
N GLU A 170 -30.28 -9.05 9.25
CA GLU A 170 -29.56 -9.89 8.29
C GLU A 170 -28.22 -10.35 8.84
N TYR A 171 -27.46 -9.45 9.45
CA TYR A 171 -26.17 -9.82 10.03
C TYR A 171 -26.31 -10.83 11.17
N ARG A 172 -27.30 -10.68 12.04
CA ARG A 172 -27.57 -11.66 13.11
C ARG A 172 -27.87 -13.06 12.53
N PHE A 173 -28.67 -13.11 11.50
CA PHE A 173 -28.96 -14.37 10.79
C PHE A 173 -27.69 -14.97 10.18
N LEU A 174 -26.94 -14.19 9.42
CA LEU A 174 -25.72 -14.63 8.73
C LEU A 174 -24.59 -14.99 9.71
N SER A 175 -24.45 -14.23 10.79
CA SER A 175 -23.49 -14.50 11.85
C SER A 175 -23.73 -15.85 12.50
N ASN A 176 -24.98 -16.17 12.81
CA ASN A 176 -25.35 -17.49 13.35
C ASN A 176 -25.12 -18.61 12.32
N LYS A 177 -25.47 -18.38 11.05
CA LYS A 177 -25.35 -19.37 9.97
C LYS A 177 -23.90 -19.73 9.64
N PHE A 178 -22.99 -18.75 9.66
CA PHE A 178 -21.61 -18.92 9.21
C PHE A 178 -20.57 -18.79 10.33
N GLY A 179 -20.97 -18.55 11.58
CA GLY A 179 -20.07 -18.32 12.68
C GLY A 179 -19.21 -17.05 12.50
N LEU A 180 -19.80 -15.97 11.95
CA LEU A 180 -19.06 -14.75 11.67
C LEU A 180 -18.63 -14.06 12.95
N LYS A 181 -17.39 -13.56 12.95
CA LYS A 181 -16.84 -12.75 14.04
C LYS A 181 -16.86 -11.27 13.65
N SER A 182 -17.14 -10.41 14.63
CA SER A 182 -17.05 -8.95 14.48
C SER A 182 -15.80 -8.42 15.14
N MET A 183 -15.24 -7.34 14.60
CA MET A 183 -14.29 -6.50 15.33
C MET A 183 -15.00 -5.78 16.49
N ASP A 184 -14.23 -5.38 17.48
CA ASP A 184 -14.69 -4.41 18.47
C ASP A 184 -14.80 -3.02 17.80
N TYR A 185 -16.00 -2.45 17.76
CA TYR A 185 -16.23 -1.13 17.17
C TYR A 185 -15.35 -0.03 17.77
N ARG A 186 -14.92 -0.18 19.03
CA ARG A 186 -14.06 0.78 19.73
C ARG A 186 -12.70 0.95 19.08
N MET A 187 -12.25 -0.03 18.30
CA MET A 187 -11.01 0.06 17.54
C MET A 187 -11.04 1.18 16.49
N TRP A 188 -12.22 1.54 16.00
CA TRP A 188 -12.39 2.66 15.06
C TRP A 188 -12.34 4.04 15.72
N ASN A 189 -12.41 4.10 17.06
CA ASN A 189 -12.32 5.34 17.81
C ASN A 189 -10.90 5.91 17.73
N GLY A 190 -10.78 7.23 17.70
CA GLY A 190 -9.49 7.93 17.62
C GLY A 190 -9.07 8.34 16.20
N SER A 191 -9.90 8.07 15.20
CA SER A 191 -9.73 8.61 13.87
C SER A 191 -10.79 9.70 13.59
N ASN A 192 -10.35 10.82 13.03
CA ASN A 192 -11.25 11.91 12.59
C ASN A 192 -12.13 11.53 11.39
N SER A 193 -11.99 10.31 10.86
CA SER A 193 -12.71 9.83 9.68
C SER A 193 -13.44 8.52 10.00
N THR A 194 -14.76 8.52 9.87
CA THR A 194 -15.59 7.32 10.04
C THR A 194 -15.29 6.30 8.93
N PRO A 195 -15.22 5.00 9.24
CA PRO A 195 -14.96 3.97 8.24
C PRO A 195 -16.16 3.67 7.34
N HIS A 196 -17.38 4.08 7.73
CA HIS A 196 -18.64 3.67 7.11
C HIS A 196 -18.66 3.87 5.60
N LEU A 197 -18.36 5.10 5.13
CA LEU A 197 -18.41 5.42 3.71
C LEU A 197 -17.41 4.60 2.89
N ARG A 198 -16.24 4.30 3.47
CA ARG A 198 -15.23 3.48 2.80
C ARG A 198 -15.66 2.02 2.72
N ILE A 199 -16.28 1.49 3.78
CA ILE A 199 -16.85 0.14 3.79
C ILE A 199 -18.01 0.03 2.79
N ALA A 200 -18.89 1.03 2.73
CA ALA A 200 -19.96 1.10 1.73
C ALA A 200 -19.39 1.06 0.29
N ARG A 201 -18.30 1.78 0.02
CA ARG A 201 -17.63 1.75 -1.29
C ARG A 201 -17.04 0.39 -1.62
N ILE A 202 -16.40 -0.26 -0.66
CA ILE A 202 -15.88 -1.61 -0.83
C ILE A 202 -17.01 -2.59 -1.13
N ALA A 203 -18.11 -2.52 -0.39
CA ALA A 203 -19.30 -3.35 -0.60
C ALA A 203 -19.89 -3.14 -2.00
N ALA A 204 -20.00 -1.88 -2.46
CA ALA A 204 -20.47 -1.55 -3.80
C ALA A 204 -19.53 -2.09 -4.89
N LEU A 205 -18.21 -1.92 -4.74
CA LEU A 205 -17.22 -2.44 -5.69
C LEU A 205 -17.22 -3.98 -5.75
N TYR A 206 -17.41 -4.63 -4.60
CA TYR A 206 -17.56 -6.09 -4.53
C TYR A 206 -18.83 -6.55 -5.26
N ARG A 207 -19.97 -5.95 -4.98
CA ARG A 207 -21.27 -6.23 -5.62
C ARG A 207 -21.21 -6.06 -7.14
N LEU A 208 -20.49 -5.04 -7.62
CA LEU A 208 -20.31 -4.75 -9.05
C LEU A 208 -19.19 -5.57 -9.71
N GLU A 209 -18.63 -6.55 -9.03
CA GLU A 209 -17.52 -7.40 -9.50
C GLU A 209 -16.29 -6.62 -9.98
N ARG A 210 -16.08 -5.42 -9.46
CA ARG A 210 -14.96 -4.57 -9.87
C ARG A 210 -13.64 -4.90 -9.17
N LEU A 211 -13.70 -5.67 -8.08
CA LEU A 211 -12.54 -6.19 -7.34
C LEU A 211 -12.36 -7.68 -7.61
N THR A 212 -12.25 -8.07 -8.88
CA THR A 212 -11.95 -9.43 -9.32
C THR A 212 -10.66 -9.44 -10.15
N ILE A 213 -9.99 -10.59 -10.21
CA ILE A 213 -8.80 -10.74 -11.07
C ILE A 213 -9.18 -10.51 -12.53
N SER A 214 -10.34 -11.00 -12.96
CA SER A 214 -10.83 -10.79 -14.33
C SER A 214 -10.95 -9.30 -14.66
N SER A 215 -11.53 -8.49 -13.76
CA SER A 215 -11.70 -7.05 -14.01
C SER A 215 -10.38 -6.30 -14.11
N ILE A 216 -9.40 -6.60 -13.26
CA ILE A 216 -8.09 -5.91 -13.30
C ILE A 216 -7.20 -6.39 -14.44
N THR A 217 -7.27 -7.67 -14.84
CA THR A 217 -6.48 -8.22 -15.95
C THR A 217 -7.05 -7.88 -17.32
N SER A 218 -8.32 -7.51 -17.42
CA SER A 218 -8.97 -7.02 -18.63
C SER A 218 -8.79 -5.52 -18.87
N ALA A 219 -8.33 -4.78 -17.85
CA ALA A 219 -8.02 -3.36 -17.98
C ALA A 219 -6.67 -3.21 -18.70
N ASN A 220 -6.66 -2.57 -19.88
CA ASN A 220 -5.43 -2.42 -20.66
C ASN A 220 -4.73 -1.08 -20.45
N THR A 221 -5.42 -0.11 -19.88
CA THR A 221 -4.93 1.26 -19.66
C THR A 221 -5.20 1.73 -18.23
N LEU A 222 -4.46 2.75 -17.77
CA LEU A 222 -4.76 3.41 -16.49
C LEU A 222 -6.21 3.94 -16.46
N THR A 223 -6.72 4.44 -17.57
CA THR A 223 -8.11 4.89 -17.69
C THR A 223 -9.11 3.75 -17.43
N ASP A 224 -8.84 2.55 -17.92
CA ASP A 224 -9.69 1.39 -17.67
C ASP A 224 -9.68 1.01 -16.20
N VAL A 225 -8.50 1.06 -15.56
CA VAL A 225 -8.38 0.83 -14.10
C VAL A 225 -9.16 1.89 -13.31
N TYR A 226 -9.08 3.17 -13.66
CA TYR A 226 -9.89 4.22 -13.03
C TYR A 226 -11.40 3.98 -13.17
N ARG A 227 -11.87 3.47 -14.32
CA ARG A 227 -13.29 3.13 -14.52
C ARG A 227 -13.80 2.08 -13.54
N LEU A 228 -12.95 1.17 -13.05
CA LEU A 228 -13.35 0.20 -12.03
C LEU A 228 -13.80 0.90 -10.74
N PHE A 229 -13.21 2.03 -10.41
CA PHE A 229 -13.49 2.81 -9.20
C PHE A 229 -14.44 3.98 -9.42
N ASN A 230 -14.79 4.29 -10.67
CA ASN A 230 -15.71 5.36 -11.01
C ASN A 230 -17.17 4.90 -10.78
N HIS A 231 -17.60 4.98 -9.53
CA HIS A 231 -18.95 4.63 -9.10
C HIS A 231 -19.40 5.55 -7.96
N SER A 232 -20.58 6.13 -8.13
CA SER A 232 -21.29 6.86 -7.06
C SER A 232 -22.03 5.86 -6.20
N LEU A 233 -22.10 6.13 -4.90
CA LEU A 233 -22.89 5.30 -4.00
C LEU A 233 -24.38 5.54 -4.24
N ASP A 234 -25.19 4.51 -4.02
CA ASP A 234 -26.63 4.49 -4.15
C ASP A 234 -27.32 4.27 -2.79
N GLY A 235 -28.66 4.33 -2.79
CA GLY A 235 -29.46 4.05 -1.61
C GLY A 235 -29.11 4.93 -0.41
N TYR A 236 -29.02 4.33 0.76
CA TYR A 236 -28.71 5.03 2.02
C TYR A 236 -27.36 5.80 1.93
N TRP A 237 -26.35 5.19 1.33
CA TRP A 237 -25.00 5.75 1.26
C TRP A 237 -24.84 6.87 0.22
N GLN A 238 -25.87 7.15 -0.57
CA GLN A 238 -25.87 8.30 -1.48
C GLN A 238 -25.74 9.61 -0.70
N ASN A 239 -26.43 9.74 0.42
CA ASN A 239 -26.55 10.98 1.17
C ASN A 239 -26.05 10.89 2.62
N HIS A 240 -25.63 9.71 3.10
CA HIS A 240 -25.19 9.52 4.48
C HIS A 240 -23.71 9.13 4.55
N THR A 241 -23.00 9.60 5.57
CA THR A 241 -21.60 9.26 5.84
C THR A 241 -21.42 8.30 7.01
N CYS A 242 -22.46 8.13 7.83
CA CYS A 242 -22.53 7.17 8.93
C CYS A 242 -24.00 6.82 9.23
N PHE A 243 -24.22 5.77 10.01
CA PHE A 243 -25.59 5.42 10.43
C PHE A 243 -26.19 6.49 11.33
N GLY A 244 -27.43 6.88 11.01
CA GLY A 244 -28.16 7.92 11.73
C GLY A 244 -27.65 9.34 11.54
N GLY A 245 -26.57 9.52 10.77
CA GLY A 245 -26.02 10.83 10.47
C GLY A 245 -26.95 11.71 9.65
N THR A 246 -26.71 13.01 9.66
CA THR A 246 -27.44 13.97 8.81
C THR A 246 -27.16 13.71 7.33
N GLU A 247 -28.17 13.97 6.50
CA GLU A 247 -28.00 13.92 5.06
C GLU A 247 -27.01 14.97 4.56
N THR A 248 -26.24 14.59 3.57
CA THR A 248 -25.27 15.45 2.88
C THR A 248 -25.71 15.72 1.45
N THR A 249 -25.02 16.64 0.77
CA THR A 249 -25.29 16.98 -0.64
C THR A 249 -25.03 15.86 -1.63
N GLY A 250 -24.59 14.70 -1.15
CA GLY A 250 -24.35 13.50 -1.93
C GLY A 250 -22.90 13.03 -1.86
N ASN A 251 -22.74 11.73 -1.84
CA ASN A 251 -21.45 11.05 -1.83
C ASN A 251 -21.10 10.62 -3.27
N GLY A 252 -20.50 11.53 -4.02
CA GLY A 252 -20.07 11.28 -5.39
C GLY A 252 -19.03 10.17 -5.51
N CYS A 253 -18.33 10.09 -6.65
CA CYS A 253 -17.24 9.15 -6.89
C CYS A 253 -16.04 9.42 -5.96
N MET A 254 -15.16 8.45 -5.85
CA MET A 254 -13.88 8.64 -5.17
C MET A 254 -13.03 9.69 -5.90
N ARG A 255 -12.26 10.46 -5.13
CA ARG A 255 -11.28 11.39 -5.71
C ARG A 255 -10.14 10.60 -6.34
N GLN A 256 -9.60 11.08 -7.46
CA GLN A 256 -8.52 10.41 -8.18
C GLN A 256 -7.35 10.03 -7.27
N LYS A 257 -6.86 10.95 -6.45
CA LYS A 257 -5.76 10.66 -5.49
C LYS A 257 -6.06 9.51 -4.51
N GLN A 258 -7.33 9.27 -4.18
CA GLN A 258 -7.71 8.11 -3.36
C GLN A 258 -7.64 6.82 -4.16
N VAL A 259 -8.06 6.88 -5.42
CA VAL A 259 -7.96 5.74 -6.35
C VAL A 259 -6.50 5.41 -6.64
N ASP A 260 -5.64 6.42 -6.84
CA ASP A 260 -4.19 6.24 -7.03
C ASP A 260 -3.57 5.44 -5.88
N VAL A 261 -3.90 5.78 -4.63
CA VAL A 261 -3.42 5.03 -3.45
C VAL A 261 -3.84 3.56 -3.51
N ILE A 262 -5.06 3.27 -3.95
CA ILE A 262 -5.54 1.88 -4.07
C ILE A 262 -4.82 1.17 -5.23
N ILE A 263 -4.64 1.83 -6.37
CA ILE A 263 -3.93 1.26 -7.52
C ILE A 263 -2.48 0.93 -7.12
N ILE A 264 -1.75 1.89 -6.57
CA ILE A 264 -0.34 1.74 -6.19
C ILE A 264 -0.13 0.66 -5.12
N ASN A 265 -1.07 0.51 -4.17
CA ASN A 265 -0.88 -0.38 -3.04
C ASN A 265 -1.62 -1.72 -3.14
N SER A 266 -2.53 -1.88 -4.10
CA SER A 266 -3.30 -3.11 -4.30
C SER A 266 -3.21 -3.64 -5.72
N ILE A 267 -3.66 -2.85 -6.71
CA ILE A 267 -3.82 -3.35 -8.09
C ILE A 267 -2.45 -3.68 -8.71
N VAL A 268 -1.50 -2.75 -8.62
CA VAL A 268 -0.15 -2.92 -9.16
C VAL A 268 0.54 -4.15 -8.57
N PRO A 269 0.71 -4.30 -7.25
CA PRO A 269 1.38 -5.47 -6.72
C PRO A 269 0.59 -6.77 -6.95
N MET A 270 -0.75 -6.72 -7.02
CA MET A 270 -1.57 -7.89 -7.39
C MET A 270 -1.33 -8.34 -8.83
N LEU A 271 -1.31 -7.41 -9.79
CA LEU A 271 -1.00 -7.72 -11.19
C LEU A 271 0.40 -8.33 -11.34
N TYR A 272 1.38 -7.74 -10.65
CA TYR A 272 2.76 -8.22 -10.70
C TYR A 272 2.89 -9.66 -10.17
N ILE A 273 2.34 -9.94 -8.99
CA ILE A 273 2.38 -11.27 -8.38
C ILE A 273 1.55 -12.27 -9.18
N TYR A 274 0.38 -11.88 -9.66
CA TYR A 274 -0.43 -12.71 -10.54
C TYR A 274 0.33 -13.08 -11.82
N GLY A 275 1.00 -12.12 -12.47
CA GLY A 275 1.85 -12.34 -13.63
C GLY A 275 2.98 -13.33 -13.35
N LYS A 276 3.67 -13.19 -12.23
CA LYS A 276 4.72 -14.14 -11.79
C LYS A 276 4.17 -15.56 -11.62
N HIS A 277 3.04 -15.72 -10.94
CA HIS A 277 2.41 -17.03 -10.76
C HIS A 277 1.96 -17.68 -12.06
N ARG A 278 1.41 -16.86 -12.97
CA ARG A 278 0.92 -17.34 -14.27
C ARG A 278 2.04 -17.47 -15.32
N LYS A 279 3.24 -16.97 -15.01
CA LYS A 279 4.36 -16.84 -15.96
C LYS A 279 3.96 -16.00 -17.20
N GLU A 280 3.18 -14.96 -16.97
CA GLU A 280 2.71 -14.01 -17.98
C GLU A 280 3.32 -12.63 -17.71
N GLU A 281 4.47 -12.36 -18.33
CA GLU A 281 5.24 -11.11 -18.15
C GLU A 281 4.45 -9.84 -18.49
N ARG A 282 3.44 -9.95 -19.37
CA ARG A 282 2.57 -8.82 -19.73
C ARG A 282 1.92 -8.16 -18.52
N PHE A 283 1.56 -8.91 -17.48
CA PHE A 283 0.96 -8.35 -16.25
C PHE A 283 2.01 -7.69 -15.36
N CYS A 284 3.25 -8.18 -15.38
CA CYS A 284 4.35 -7.50 -14.69
C CYS A 284 4.66 -6.16 -15.37
N GLY A 285 4.76 -6.13 -16.71
CA GLY A 285 4.94 -4.89 -17.46
C GLY A 285 3.79 -3.91 -17.26
N MET A 286 2.54 -4.39 -17.34
CA MET A 286 1.36 -3.55 -17.06
C MET A 286 1.41 -2.94 -15.65
N ALA A 287 1.84 -3.69 -14.64
CA ALA A 287 1.96 -3.19 -13.27
C ALA A 287 2.96 -2.03 -13.17
N GLU A 288 4.10 -2.12 -13.86
CA GLU A 288 5.11 -1.06 -13.93
C GLU A 288 4.60 0.14 -14.74
N ASP A 289 3.99 -0.10 -15.90
CA ASP A 289 3.43 0.95 -16.76
C ASP A 289 2.37 1.80 -16.06
N LEU A 290 1.53 1.19 -15.23
CA LEU A 290 0.55 1.91 -14.42
C LEU A 290 1.23 2.89 -13.46
N LEU A 291 2.33 2.50 -12.82
CA LEU A 291 3.07 3.38 -11.91
C LEU A 291 3.75 4.54 -12.62
N HIS A 292 4.20 4.34 -13.85
CA HIS A 292 4.78 5.41 -14.66
C HIS A 292 3.75 6.44 -15.14
N GLN A 293 2.48 6.06 -15.24
CA GLN A 293 1.39 6.96 -15.68
C GLN A 293 0.71 7.72 -14.53
N ILE A 294 0.86 7.26 -13.28
CA ILE A 294 0.27 7.90 -12.08
C ILE A 294 1.20 9.02 -11.61
N GLU A 295 0.60 10.16 -11.22
CA GLU A 295 1.33 11.29 -10.65
C GLU A 295 2.14 10.90 -9.39
N PRO A 296 3.24 11.62 -9.09
CA PRO A 296 4.03 11.39 -7.90
C PRO A 296 3.19 11.45 -6.62
N GLU A 297 3.43 10.54 -5.69
CA GLU A 297 2.79 10.58 -4.38
C GLU A 297 3.32 11.78 -3.56
N GLU A 298 2.43 12.40 -2.80
CA GLU A 298 2.80 13.46 -1.86
C GLU A 298 2.76 12.94 -0.43
N ASN A 299 3.93 12.79 0.18
CA ASN A 299 4.08 12.44 1.60
C ASN A 299 5.37 13.05 2.16
N GLY A 300 5.54 13.01 3.48
CA GLY A 300 6.68 13.64 4.16
C GLY A 300 8.05 13.12 3.72
N ILE A 301 8.14 11.85 3.29
CA ILE A 301 9.40 11.27 2.79
C ILE A 301 9.72 11.86 1.41
N ILE A 302 8.77 11.87 0.50
CA ILE A 302 8.95 12.39 -0.86
C ILE A 302 9.20 13.89 -0.84
N LYS A 303 8.47 14.63 0.03
CA LYS A 303 8.72 16.07 0.23
C LYS A 303 10.17 16.33 0.64
N ARG A 304 10.72 15.54 1.58
CA ARG A 304 12.12 15.66 2.00
C ARG A 304 13.12 15.41 0.87
N TRP A 305 12.88 14.38 0.03
CA TRP A 305 13.72 14.14 -1.14
C TRP A 305 13.68 15.30 -2.13
N ARG A 306 12.50 15.83 -2.40
CA ARG A 306 12.30 16.98 -3.31
C ARG A 306 12.99 18.24 -2.80
N GLU A 307 12.89 18.54 -1.50
CA GLU A 307 13.56 19.68 -0.86
C GLU A 307 15.09 19.61 -0.97
N GLN A 308 15.64 18.43 -1.15
CA GLN A 308 17.07 18.21 -1.35
C GLN A 308 17.46 18.01 -2.83
N GLY A 309 16.59 18.37 -3.77
CA GLY A 309 16.87 18.38 -5.19
C GLY A 309 16.66 17.07 -5.93
N VAL A 310 16.23 16.01 -5.25
CA VAL A 310 15.93 14.71 -5.89
C VAL A 310 14.57 14.77 -6.56
N LYS A 311 14.53 14.52 -7.87
CA LYS A 311 13.32 14.58 -8.68
C LYS A 311 12.56 13.25 -8.63
N ALA A 312 11.24 13.33 -8.67
CA ALA A 312 10.34 12.21 -8.88
C ALA A 312 9.21 12.69 -9.81
N GLU A 313 9.09 12.06 -10.97
CA GLU A 313 8.19 12.52 -12.05
C GLU A 313 6.89 11.71 -12.07
N CYS A 314 6.88 10.52 -11.47
CA CYS A 314 5.75 9.61 -11.45
C CYS A 314 5.68 8.80 -10.13
N ALA A 315 4.62 7.99 -10.00
CA ALA A 315 4.47 7.12 -8.84
C ALA A 315 5.56 6.03 -8.77
N ALA A 316 6.11 5.58 -9.91
CA ALA A 316 7.23 4.64 -9.94
C ALA A 316 8.44 5.20 -9.18
N ASP A 317 8.81 6.45 -9.46
CA ASP A 317 9.93 7.11 -8.79
C ASP A 317 9.67 7.27 -7.30
N THR A 318 8.45 7.71 -6.93
CA THR A 318 8.12 7.88 -5.51
C THR A 318 8.11 6.56 -4.75
N GLN A 319 7.65 5.46 -5.34
CA GLN A 319 7.72 4.14 -4.73
C GLN A 319 9.16 3.63 -4.59
N ALA A 320 10.03 3.91 -5.57
CA ALA A 320 11.47 3.62 -5.48
C ALA A 320 12.14 4.42 -4.35
N LEU A 321 11.88 5.72 -4.24
CA LEU A 321 12.41 6.57 -3.16
C LEU A 321 11.85 6.17 -1.77
N LEU A 322 10.62 5.69 -1.70
CA LEU A 322 10.06 5.11 -0.47
C LEU A 322 10.78 3.83 -0.08
N GLN A 323 11.14 2.97 -1.06
CA GLN A 323 11.94 1.76 -0.82
C GLN A 323 13.32 2.14 -0.30
N LEU A 324 14.00 3.07 -0.97
CA LEU A 324 15.29 3.59 -0.54
C LEU A 324 15.24 4.08 0.92
N SER A 325 14.26 4.91 1.23
CA SER A 325 14.13 5.50 2.56
C SER A 325 13.85 4.46 3.65
N ARG A 326 12.99 3.47 3.38
CA ARG A 326 12.53 2.49 4.38
C ARG A 326 13.52 1.36 4.59
N SER A 327 14.04 0.80 3.50
CA SER A 327 14.85 -0.42 3.54
C SER A 327 16.35 -0.13 3.70
N TYR A 328 16.80 1.05 3.26
CA TYR A 328 18.21 1.42 3.30
C TYR A 328 18.47 2.56 4.30
N CYS A 329 17.85 3.74 4.12
CA CYS A 329 18.17 4.90 4.92
C CYS A 329 17.74 4.75 6.40
N LYS A 330 16.49 4.29 6.65
CA LYS A 330 15.99 4.10 8.02
C LYS A 330 16.79 3.04 8.79
N GLY A 331 17.15 1.96 8.11
CA GLY A 331 17.95 0.86 8.66
C GLY A 331 19.45 1.14 8.66
N LYS A 332 19.88 2.30 8.16
CA LYS A 332 21.32 2.66 8.01
C LYS A 332 22.13 1.61 7.22
N ASN A 333 21.47 0.92 6.28
CA ASN A 333 22.09 -0.08 5.42
C ASN A 333 22.73 0.58 4.19
N CYS A 334 23.69 1.47 4.42
CA CYS A 334 24.37 2.20 3.33
C CYS A 334 25.22 1.29 2.48
N ILE A 335 25.82 0.24 3.04
CA ILE A 335 26.68 -0.71 2.31
C ILE A 335 25.89 -1.44 1.21
N GLY A 336 24.64 -1.82 1.49
CA GLY A 336 23.75 -2.44 0.50
C GLY A 336 23.04 -1.46 -0.42
N CYS A 337 23.17 -0.14 -0.19
CA CYS A 337 22.44 0.90 -0.92
C CYS A 337 23.02 1.09 -2.34
N PRO A 338 22.20 1.10 -3.40
CA PRO A 338 22.69 1.30 -4.76
C PRO A 338 23.36 2.66 -4.99
N PHE A 339 23.00 3.69 -4.19
CA PHE A 339 23.58 5.02 -4.32
C PHE A 339 24.83 5.25 -3.45
N ALA A 340 25.11 4.41 -2.48
CA ALA A 340 26.24 4.59 -1.56
C ALA A 340 27.59 4.60 -2.27
N PHE A 341 27.72 3.79 -3.33
CA PHE A 341 28.92 3.76 -4.16
C PHE A 341 29.29 5.14 -4.72
N HIS A 342 28.30 5.87 -5.26
CA HIS A 342 28.54 7.21 -5.83
C HIS A 342 28.89 8.23 -4.75
N TYR A 343 28.26 8.13 -3.59
CA TYR A 343 28.59 8.99 -2.45
C TYR A 343 30.02 8.78 -1.97
N ILE A 344 30.43 7.52 -1.78
CA ILE A 344 31.80 7.16 -1.36
C ILE A 344 32.81 7.61 -2.40
N LYS A 345 32.55 7.36 -3.70
CA LYS A 345 33.41 7.76 -4.79
C LYS A 345 33.65 9.28 -4.79
N LYS A 346 32.58 10.08 -4.72
CA LYS A 346 32.66 11.54 -4.69
C LYS A 346 33.45 12.04 -3.48
N SER A 347 33.20 11.50 -2.30
CA SER A 347 33.93 11.85 -1.07
C SER A 347 35.43 11.53 -1.14
N LEU A 348 35.85 10.59 -1.99
CA LEU A 348 37.28 10.26 -2.22
C LEU A 348 37.92 11.13 -3.29
N GLU A 349 37.16 11.62 -4.28
CA GLU A 349 37.65 12.50 -5.36
C GLU A 349 37.81 13.96 -4.94
N GLU A 350 37.05 14.42 -3.94
CA GLU A 350 37.09 15.79 -3.40
C GLU A 350 38.28 16.02 -2.44
N LYS A 351 39.18 15.05 -2.30
CA LYS A 351 40.40 15.07 -1.45
C LYS A 351 41.64 14.89 -2.25
#